data_fd41785a003162ae6be57e5e20712cfb
#
_entry.id   fd41785a003162ae6be57e5e20712cfb
#
_cell.length_a   1.000
_cell.length_b   1.000
_cell.length_c   1.000
_cell.angle_alpha   90.00
_cell.angle_beta   90.00
_cell.angle_gamma   90.00
#
_symmetry.space_group_name_H-M   'P 1'
#
loop_
_entity.id
_entity.type
_entity.pdbx_description
1 polymer ?
#
loop_
_entity_poly.entity_id
_entity_poly.type
_entity_poly.pdbx_seq_one_letter_code
_entity_poly.pdbx_strand_id
1 'polypeptide(L)'
;MNYRSLAFRLGALYTLLLSATFALVGAGTFYGLQQYLRSNLRDSLSRRSTQVEQILMQAPADATDRSIAREIDTRIAPEFNNRFVRVTREPATLVYRSGPPANRSFDPSALSVVTVPSAAGIAAPKTEIVGDQHMMIRATPVDADSGKYLVELGVSIDSIDDVLSRMLDLLALLLPVLIVCAAGGGYWLVHRALRPVDLLSQTAEQMSLQNLTLRLPVEPSGDALERLSISLNNMLGRLRDSVQTQRRFLADASHELRTPLTVIKGELQELTHESRLNQNDVRERVGSVLEEVARLEHLVSGLLVLSRLDAGETRGDWMDVDLAQLASSTAEQMRLMAEDRDVEIDLSALKSAVVWGDGARLKQIIVNLLDNAIRFTPPGGEVTLRTASDDSGSVLEISDTGIGIPAASLPHVFDRFYRADEARSREDGGAGLGLSIVRSICTAHGAEVDVQSRPRRGSSFRVRFPRRSIIAATVDAPHPSDSIASSTVDRFVARVEVAIPATAAGSPQKGRG
;
A
#
# COMPACT_ATOMS: atom_id res chain seq x y z
N MET A 1 14.99 -22.20 5.38
CA MET A 1 15.04 -20.92 4.64
C MET A 1 14.05 -21.00 3.47
N ASN A 2 13.07 -20.10 3.43
CA ASN A 2 12.03 -20.15 2.41
C ASN A 2 12.51 -19.33 1.20
N TYR A 3 13.04 -20.01 0.16
CA TYR A 3 13.60 -19.39 -1.06
C TYR A 3 12.58 -18.53 -1.83
N ARG A 4 11.29 -18.64 -1.50
CA ARG A 4 10.19 -17.85 -2.09
C ARG A 4 9.90 -16.55 -1.33
N SER A 5 10.54 -16.32 -0.18
CA SER A 5 10.31 -15.11 0.60
C SER A 5 10.81 -13.87 -0.16
N LEU A 6 10.07 -12.78 -0.08
CA LEU A 6 10.43 -11.48 -0.67
C LEU A 6 11.80 -11.02 -0.15
N ALA A 7 12.06 -11.23 1.14
CA ALA A 7 13.33 -10.91 1.79
C ALA A 7 14.52 -11.63 1.14
N PHE A 8 14.38 -12.93 0.86
CA PHE A 8 15.45 -13.69 0.20
C PHE A 8 15.71 -13.19 -1.23
N ARG A 9 14.66 -12.94 -2.00
CA ARG A 9 14.79 -12.46 -3.39
C ARG A 9 15.44 -11.08 -3.47
N LEU A 10 15.06 -10.15 -2.60
CA LEU A 10 15.65 -8.82 -2.51
C LEU A 10 17.10 -8.88 -2.04
N GLY A 11 17.40 -9.68 -1.02
CA GLY A 11 18.76 -9.88 -0.53
C GLY A 11 19.67 -10.52 -1.59
N ALA A 12 19.19 -11.53 -2.31
CA ALA A 12 19.92 -12.16 -3.42
C ALA A 12 20.17 -11.19 -4.58
N LEU A 13 19.18 -10.41 -4.97
CA LEU A 13 19.33 -9.39 -6.02
C LEU A 13 20.36 -8.33 -5.63
N TYR A 14 20.31 -7.83 -4.40
CA TYR A 14 21.28 -6.87 -3.88
C TYR A 14 22.69 -7.42 -3.87
N THR A 15 22.87 -8.66 -3.38
CA THR A 15 24.18 -9.33 -3.37
C THR A 15 24.72 -9.53 -4.78
N LEU A 16 23.87 -9.94 -5.73
CA LEU A 16 24.25 -10.15 -7.13
C LEU A 16 24.66 -8.84 -7.79
N LEU A 17 23.89 -7.76 -7.63
CA LEU A 17 24.22 -6.45 -8.18
C LEU A 17 25.53 -5.91 -7.62
N LEU A 18 25.72 -6.00 -6.31
CA LEU A 18 26.93 -5.52 -5.66
C LEU A 18 28.15 -6.33 -6.11
N SER A 19 28.04 -7.66 -6.18
CA SER A 19 29.10 -8.56 -6.66
C SER A 19 29.46 -8.27 -8.14
N ALA A 20 28.46 -8.06 -8.99
CA ALA A 20 28.68 -7.70 -10.38
C ALA A 20 29.40 -6.34 -10.51
N THR A 21 29.03 -5.36 -9.68
CA THR A 21 29.69 -4.04 -9.66
C THR A 21 31.15 -4.17 -9.24
N PHE A 22 31.45 -4.91 -8.19
CA PHE A 22 32.83 -5.13 -7.75
C PHE A 22 33.67 -5.91 -8.77
N ALA A 23 33.10 -6.92 -9.41
CA ALA A 23 33.77 -7.66 -10.48
C ALA A 23 34.08 -6.75 -11.68
N LEU A 24 33.16 -5.89 -12.06
CA LEU A 24 33.34 -4.96 -13.18
C LEU A 24 34.40 -3.90 -12.87
N VAL A 25 34.39 -3.33 -11.69
CA VAL A 25 35.40 -2.36 -11.22
C VAL A 25 36.77 -3.03 -11.11
N GLY A 26 36.84 -4.24 -10.56
CA GLY A 26 38.06 -5.01 -10.46
C GLY A 26 38.68 -5.32 -11.84
N ALA A 27 37.85 -5.80 -12.77
CA ALA A 27 38.26 -6.04 -14.15
C ALA A 27 38.74 -4.75 -14.86
N GLY A 28 37.98 -3.66 -14.73
CA GLY A 28 38.33 -2.36 -15.29
C GLY A 28 39.68 -1.83 -14.77
N THR A 29 39.91 -1.96 -13.46
CA THR A 29 41.17 -1.56 -12.83
C THR A 29 42.33 -2.43 -13.29
N PHE A 30 42.11 -3.75 -13.39
CA PHE A 30 43.12 -4.68 -13.89
C PHE A 30 43.51 -4.35 -15.35
N TYR A 31 42.54 -4.23 -16.24
CA TYR A 31 42.80 -3.89 -17.63
C TYR A 31 43.45 -2.51 -17.80
N GLY A 32 42.95 -1.53 -17.05
CA GLY A 32 43.52 -0.17 -17.08
C GLY A 32 44.97 -0.14 -16.61
N LEU A 33 45.29 -0.83 -15.51
CA LEU A 33 46.65 -0.93 -15.00
C LEU A 33 47.56 -1.68 -15.97
N GLN A 34 47.11 -2.80 -16.53
CA GLN A 34 47.87 -3.57 -17.52
C GLN A 34 48.20 -2.71 -18.74
N GLN A 35 47.24 -1.99 -19.29
CA GLN A 35 47.42 -1.13 -20.44
C GLN A 35 48.36 0.05 -20.11
N TYR A 36 48.19 0.67 -18.96
CA TYR A 36 49.02 1.77 -18.49
C TYR A 36 50.50 1.33 -18.34
N LEU A 37 50.75 0.20 -17.66
CA LEU A 37 52.11 -0.30 -17.45
C LEU A 37 52.78 -0.68 -18.79
N ARG A 38 52.05 -1.36 -19.68
CA ARG A 38 52.58 -1.72 -21.00
C ARG A 38 52.84 -0.50 -21.90
N SER A 39 51.99 0.49 -21.88
CA SER A 39 52.16 1.74 -22.61
C SER A 39 53.38 2.51 -22.08
N ASN A 40 53.54 2.64 -20.78
CA ASN A 40 54.65 3.29 -20.11
C ASN A 40 56.00 2.63 -20.47
N LEU A 41 56.02 1.29 -20.57
CA LEU A 41 57.21 0.58 -21.02
C LEU A 41 57.56 0.89 -22.49
N ARG A 42 56.57 0.87 -23.38
CA ARG A 42 56.77 1.21 -24.79
C ARG A 42 57.33 2.63 -24.98
N ASP A 43 56.75 3.58 -24.27
CA ASP A 43 57.18 4.98 -24.32
C ASP A 43 58.58 5.17 -23.74
N SER A 44 58.94 4.42 -22.70
CA SER A 44 60.25 4.42 -22.10
C SER A 44 61.31 3.84 -23.06
N LEU A 45 61.00 2.70 -23.74
CA LEU A 45 61.86 2.12 -24.73
C LEU A 45 62.04 3.08 -25.91
N SER A 46 60.99 3.75 -26.37
CA SER A 46 61.06 4.74 -27.46
C SER A 46 61.98 5.90 -27.10
N ARG A 47 61.78 6.55 -25.95
CA ARG A 47 62.63 7.69 -25.55
C ARG A 47 64.09 7.32 -25.44
N ARG A 48 64.40 6.13 -24.93
CA ARG A 48 65.82 5.69 -24.83
C ARG A 48 66.41 5.26 -26.13
N SER A 49 65.60 4.67 -27.02
CA SER A 49 66.06 4.42 -28.39
C SER A 49 66.53 5.72 -29.07
N THR A 50 65.76 6.79 -28.94
CA THR A 50 66.10 8.10 -29.47
C THR A 50 67.37 8.68 -28.81
N GLN A 51 67.60 8.44 -27.52
CA GLN A 51 68.90 8.86 -26.91
C GLN A 51 70.08 8.15 -27.46
N VAL A 52 70.01 6.82 -27.69
CA VAL A 52 71.10 6.07 -28.33
C VAL A 52 71.32 6.51 -29.79
N GLU A 53 70.24 6.73 -30.53
CA GLU A 53 70.22 7.24 -31.87
C GLU A 53 70.94 8.60 -31.95
N GLN A 54 70.65 9.54 -31.04
CA GLN A 54 71.33 10.84 -30.98
C GLN A 54 72.81 10.74 -30.76
N ILE A 55 73.27 9.81 -29.89
CA ILE A 55 74.71 9.56 -29.71
C ILE A 55 75.38 9.05 -31.00
N LEU A 56 74.71 8.12 -31.70
CA LEU A 56 75.23 7.58 -32.96
C LEU A 56 75.30 8.62 -34.08
N MET A 57 74.24 9.49 -34.16
CA MET A 57 74.18 10.58 -35.15
C MET A 57 75.18 11.70 -34.87
N GLN A 58 75.53 11.93 -33.60
CA GLN A 58 76.54 12.92 -33.21
C GLN A 58 77.96 12.39 -33.29
N ALA A 59 78.14 11.10 -33.52
CA ALA A 59 79.46 10.50 -33.62
C ALA A 59 80.14 10.94 -34.92
N PRO A 60 81.44 11.41 -34.89
CA PRO A 60 82.19 11.78 -36.09
C PRO A 60 82.32 10.61 -37.06
N ALA A 61 82.46 10.88 -38.39
CA ALA A 61 82.57 9.87 -39.41
C ALA A 61 83.76 8.93 -39.23
N ASP A 62 84.81 9.37 -38.53
CA ASP A 62 86.02 8.64 -38.17
C ASP A 62 85.95 7.95 -36.79
N ALA A 63 84.80 8.01 -36.12
CA ALA A 63 84.63 7.41 -34.80
C ALA A 63 84.87 5.90 -34.83
N THR A 64 85.74 5.45 -33.92
CA THR A 64 85.98 4.01 -33.75
C THR A 64 84.88 3.36 -32.94
N ASP A 65 84.56 2.07 -33.17
CA ASP A 65 83.57 1.30 -32.40
C ASP A 65 83.84 1.37 -30.92
N ARG A 66 85.05 1.43 -30.44
CA ARG A 66 85.44 1.60 -29.04
C ARG A 66 85.08 2.98 -28.46
N SER A 67 85.17 4.06 -29.26
CA SER A 67 84.78 5.40 -28.81
C SER A 67 83.29 5.50 -28.64
N ILE A 68 82.52 4.99 -29.60
CA ILE A 68 81.07 4.91 -29.57
C ILE A 68 80.60 4.08 -28.37
N ALA A 69 81.20 2.89 -28.20
CA ALA A 69 80.85 2.02 -27.04
C ALA A 69 81.10 2.71 -25.67
N ARG A 70 82.23 3.45 -25.57
CA ARG A 70 82.54 4.17 -24.32
C ARG A 70 81.63 5.34 -24.07
N GLU A 71 81.17 6.04 -25.09
CA GLU A 71 80.24 7.13 -24.98
C GLU A 71 78.82 6.64 -24.55
N ILE A 72 78.37 5.54 -25.16
CA ILE A 72 77.11 4.88 -24.72
C ILE A 72 77.23 4.40 -23.26
N ASP A 73 78.35 3.79 -22.92
CA ASP A 73 78.56 3.30 -21.54
C ASP A 73 78.61 4.42 -20.53
N THR A 74 79.21 5.56 -20.83
CA THR A 74 79.36 6.69 -19.91
C THR A 74 78.04 7.45 -19.74
N ARG A 75 77.31 7.68 -20.82
CA ARG A 75 76.10 8.51 -20.80
C ARG A 75 74.85 7.75 -20.46
N ILE A 76 74.76 6.46 -20.78
CA ILE A 76 73.51 5.72 -20.73
C ILE A 76 73.60 4.51 -19.79
N ALA A 77 74.73 3.84 -19.63
CA ALA A 77 74.88 2.63 -18.83
C ALA A 77 74.43 2.79 -17.34
N PRO A 78 74.65 3.91 -16.62
CA PRO A 78 74.24 4.07 -15.27
C PRO A 78 72.69 4.02 -15.06
N GLU A 79 71.92 4.25 -16.10
CA GLU A 79 70.48 4.25 -16.07
C GLU A 79 69.84 2.91 -16.49
N PHE A 80 70.64 1.90 -16.86
CA PHE A 80 70.13 0.60 -17.32
C PHE A 80 69.94 -0.45 -16.24
N ASN A 81 69.30 -0.10 -15.15
CA ASN A 81 68.82 -1.11 -14.24
C ASN A 81 67.69 -1.96 -14.89
N ASN A 82 67.90 -3.28 -14.98
CA ASN A 82 66.98 -4.25 -15.57
C ASN A 82 66.62 -4.06 -17.04
N ARG A 83 67.56 -3.43 -17.81
CA ARG A 83 67.41 -3.19 -19.24
C ARG A 83 68.61 -3.68 -20.00
N PHE A 84 68.34 -3.93 -21.26
CA PHE A 84 69.33 -4.42 -22.17
C PHE A 84 69.50 -3.44 -23.35
N VAL A 85 70.74 -3.18 -23.75
CA VAL A 85 71.04 -2.42 -24.94
C VAL A 85 72.11 -3.18 -25.73
N ARG A 86 71.83 -3.33 -27.01
CA ARG A 86 72.83 -3.84 -28.01
C ARG A 86 72.83 -2.91 -29.20
N VAL A 87 74.06 -2.54 -29.63
CA VAL A 87 74.27 -1.77 -30.83
C VAL A 87 75.15 -2.59 -31.73
N THR A 88 74.61 -2.88 -32.92
CA THR A 88 75.31 -3.69 -33.95
C THR A 88 75.49 -2.84 -35.20
N ARG A 89 76.69 -2.83 -35.82
CA ARG A 89 76.99 -2.18 -37.11
C ARG A 89 76.85 -3.21 -38.22
N GLU A 90 76.26 -2.81 -39.37
CA GLU A 90 76.18 -3.67 -40.52
C GLU A 90 77.61 -4.00 -41.02
N PRO A 91 77.93 -5.25 -41.47
CA PRO A 91 77.03 -6.38 -41.73
C PRO A 91 76.72 -7.27 -40.52
N ALA A 92 77.25 -7.07 -39.34
CA ALA A 92 76.93 -7.81 -38.07
C ALA A 92 78.01 -7.63 -36.98
N THR A 93 78.71 -6.49 -36.97
CA THR A 93 79.79 -6.21 -36.02
C THR A 93 79.13 -5.67 -34.71
N LEU A 94 79.35 -6.35 -33.59
CA LEU A 94 78.92 -5.87 -32.30
C LEU A 94 79.75 -4.68 -31.86
N VAL A 95 79.09 -3.49 -31.72
CA VAL A 95 79.74 -2.24 -31.27
C VAL A 95 79.64 -2.10 -29.76
N TYR A 96 78.43 -2.31 -29.22
CA TYR A 96 78.17 -2.22 -27.79
C TYR A 96 77.15 -3.26 -27.32
N ARG A 97 77.34 -3.80 -26.14
CA ARG A 97 76.39 -4.63 -25.43
C ARG A 97 76.44 -4.28 -23.94
N SER A 98 75.31 -3.98 -23.37
CA SER A 98 75.23 -3.74 -21.94
C SER A 98 75.61 -5.00 -21.14
N GLY A 99 76.18 -4.80 -19.98
CA GLY A 99 76.41 -5.90 -19.00
C GLY A 99 75.12 -6.52 -18.51
N PRO A 100 75.22 -7.62 -17.76
CA PRO A 100 74.08 -8.21 -17.12
C PRO A 100 73.45 -7.19 -16.13
N PRO A 101 72.11 -7.16 -15.97
CA PRO A 101 71.43 -6.26 -15.05
C PRO A 101 71.88 -6.54 -13.59
N ALA A 102 71.79 -5.52 -12.74
CA ALA A 102 72.24 -5.61 -11.32
C ALA A 102 71.63 -6.78 -10.55
N ASN A 103 70.40 -7.16 -10.89
CA ASN A 103 69.68 -8.30 -10.30
C ASN A 103 70.00 -9.64 -10.99
N ARG A 104 70.89 -9.67 -12.01
CA ARG A 104 71.28 -10.85 -12.82
C ARG A 104 70.06 -11.62 -13.36
N SER A 105 68.94 -10.93 -13.61
CA SER A 105 67.70 -11.54 -14.03
C SER A 105 67.77 -12.18 -15.43
N PHE A 106 68.62 -11.69 -16.29
CA PHE A 106 68.92 -12.30 -17.60
C PHE A 106 70.39 -12.10 -18.03
N ASP A 107 70.85 -12.95 -18.94
CA ASP A 107 72.13 -12.79 -19.57
C ASP A 107 72.00 -12.18 -20.97
N PRO A 108 72.49 -10.95 -21.22
CA PRO A 108 72.39 -10.31 -22.50
C PRO A 108 73.14 -11.08 -23.65
N SER A 109 74.01 -12.03 -23.27
CA SER A 109 74.71 -12.85 -24.29
C SER A 109 73.86 -13.97 -24.87
N ALA A 110 72.84 -14.36 -24.21
CA ALA A 110 71.89 -15.40 -24.62
C ALA A 110 70.88 -14.91 -25.70
N LEU A 111 70.77 -13.58 -25.89
CA LEU A 111 69.89 -13.00 -26.90
C LEU A 111 70.38 -13.31 -28.32
N SER A 112 69.52 -13.98 -29.09
CA SER A 112 69.77 -14.18 -30.51
C SER A 112 69.94 -12.85 -31.25
N VAL A 113 70.86 -12.78 -32.22
CA VAL A 113 71.02 -11.58 -33.04
C VAL A 113 69.79 -11.47 -33.94
N VAL A 114 68.94 -10.42 -33.71
CA VAL A 114 67.81 -10.17 -34.61
C VAL A 114 68.40 -9.84 -36.00
N THR A 115 68.14 -10.67 -36.99
CA THR A 115 68.47 -10.37 -38.40
C THR A 115 67.70 -9.10 -38.78
N VAL A 116 68.43 -8.10 -39.20
CA VAL A 116 67.93 -6.81 -39.66
C VAL A 116 66.81 -7.03 -40.67
N PRO A 117 65.58 -6.56 -40.44
CA PRO A 117 64.59 -6.50 -41.52
C PRO A 117 65.14 -5.47 -42.55
N SER A 118 65.32 -5.89 -43.75
CA SER A 118 65.87 -5.08 -44.84
C SER A 118 64.97 -3.97 -45.39
N ALA A 119 63.95 -3.55 -44.60
CA ALA A 119 63.01 -2.49 -44.96
C ALA A 119 63.03 -1.41 -43.90
N ALA A 120 63.31 -0.18 -44.30
CA ALA A 120 63.27 1.03 -43.51
C ALA A 120 61.93 1.20 -42.79
N GLY A 121 61.86 0.78 -41.55
CA GLY A 121 60.69 0.97 -40.73
C GLY A 121 60.99 0.67 -39.27
N ILE A 122 60.55 1.57 -38.35
CA ILE A 122 60.59 1.35 -36.90
C ILE A 122 59.73 0.11 -36.61
N ALA A 123 60.36 -1.03 -36.29
CA ALA A 123 59.68 -2.26 -35.98
C ALA A 123 58.92 -2.09 -34.67
N ALA A 124 57.62 -2.52 -34.61
CA ALA A 124 56.86 -2.59 -33.36
C ALA A 124 57.62 -3.47 -32.35
N PRO A 125 57.60 -3.12 -31.05
CA PRO A 125 58.28 -3.92 -30.04
C PRO A 125 57.78 -5.37 -30.08
N LYS A 126 58.68 -6.33 -30.15
CA LYS A 126 58.40 -7.76 -30.12
C LYS A 126 58.64 -8.28 -28.69
N THR A 127 57.82 -9.21 -28.25
CA THR A 127 58.10 -9.94 -26.99
C THR A 127 58.87 -11.22 -27.39
N GLU A 128 60.01 -11.41 -26.78
CA GLU A 128 60.88 -12.59 -26.97
C GLU A 128 61.17 -13.20 -25.58
N ILE A 129 61.25 -14.52 -25.53
CA ILE A 129 61.61 -15.24 -24.32
C ILE A 129 63.09 -15.43 -24.29
N VAL A 130 63.75 -14.90 -23.28
CA VAL A 130 65.24 -15.00 -23.14
C VAL A 130 65.53 -15.72 -21.83
N GLY A 131 65.91 -16.97 -21.91
CA GLY A 131 66.05 -17.83 -20.75
C GLY A 131 64.67 -18.10 -20.13
N ASP A 132 64.48 -17.68 -18.89
CA ASP A 132 63.24 -17.83 -18.12
C ASP A 132 62.42 -16.52 -18.03
N GLN A 133 62.82 -15.48 -18.80
CA GLN A 133 62.21 -14.15 -18.75
C GLN A 133 61.57 -13.73 -20.06
N HIS A 134 60.43 -13.05 -19.94
CA HIS A 134 59.76 -12.41 -21.06
C HIS A 134 60.32 -11.00 -21.25
N MET A 135 60.95 -10.77 -22.37
CA MET A 135 61.57 -9.49 -22.71
C MET A 135 60.79 -8.80 -23.83
N MET A 136 60.46 -7.53 -23.64
CA MET A 136 59.97 -6.68 -24.71
C MET A 136 61.16 -6.01 -25.37
N ILE A 137 61.45 -6.34 -26.65
CA ILE A 137 62.59 -5.84 -27.40
C ILE A 137 62.08 -4.93 -28.50
N ARG A 138 62.70 -3.74 -28.59
CA ARG A 138 62.57 -2.81 -29.74
C ARG A 138 63.84 -2.70 -30.48
N ALA A 139 63.81 -2.96 -31.76
CA ALA A 139 64.93 -2.79 -32.69
C ALA A 139 64.66 -1.53 -33.55
N THR A 140 65.63 -0.63 -33.58
CA THR A 140 65.58 0.62 -34.37
C THR A 140 66.80 0.69 -35.26
N PRO A 141 66.66 0.68 -36.60
CA PRO A 141 67.74 0.94 -37.49
C PRO A 141 68.09 2.43 -37.44
N VAL A 142 69.39 2.73 -37.40
CA VAL A 142 69.95 4.10 -37.38
C VAL A 142 70.98 4.22 -38.51
N ASP A 143 70.78 5.21 -39.35
CA ASP A 143 71.71 5.53 -40.43
C ASP A 143 72.48 6.81 -40.05
N ALA A 144 73.72 6.66 -39.63
CA ALA A 144 74.61 7.74 -39.19
C ALA A 144 75.79 7.92 -40.14
N ASP A 145 76.43 9.07 -40.09
CA ASP A 145 77.64 9.35 -40.93
C ASP A 145 78.78 8.35 -40.72
N SER A 146 78.82 7.76 -39.51
CA SER A 146 79.79 6.72 -39.13
C SER A 146 79.41 5.30 -39.59
N GLY A 147 78.23 5.09 -40.21
CA GLY A 147 77.72 3.80 -40.66
C GLY A 147 76.28 3.48 -40.29
N LYS A 148 75.84 2.31 -40.77
CA LYS A 148 74.47 1.81 -40.40
C LYS A 148 74.52 0.96 -39.15
N TYR A 149 73.62 1.27 -38.21
CA TYR A 149 73.57 0.58 -36.93
C TYR A 149 72.16 0.02 -36.68
N LEU A 150 72.09 -1.08 -35.96
CA LEU A 150 70.87 -1.60 -35.39
C LEU A 150 70.96 -1.42 -33.86
N VAL A 151 70.03 -0.63 -33.29
CA VAL A 151 69.92 -0.40 -31.89
C VAL A 151 68.81 -1.26 -31.36
N GLU A 152 69.11 -2.21 -30.50
CA GLU A 152 68.13 -3.09 -29.80
C GLU A 152 68.09 -2.73 -28.33
N LEU A 153 66.88 -2.39 -27.86
CA LEU A 153 66.62 -2.17 -26.45
C LEU A 153 65.61 -3.17 -25.97
N GLY A 154 65.87 -3.81 -24.81
CA GLY A 154 64.99 -4.76 -24.19
C GLY A 154 64.75 -4.44 -22.75
N VAL A 155 63.52 -4.76 -22.27
CA VAL A 155 63.11 -4.65 -20.86
C VAL A 155 62.34 -5.88 -20.49
N SER A 156 62.53 -6.40 -19.25
CA SER A 156 61.76 -7.51 -18.73
C SER A 156 60.32 -7.07 -18.39
N ILE A 157 59.37 -7.89 -18.81
CA ILE A 157 57.95 -7.71 -18.52
C ILE A 157 57.53 -8.42 -17.21
N ASP A 158 58.37 -9.36 -16.75
CA ASP A 158 58.03 -10.22 -15.58
C ASP A 158 57.69 -9.39 -14.33
N SER A 159 58.34 -8.24 -14.13
CA SER A 159 58.00 -7.35 -13.03
C SER A 159 56.58 -6.78 -13.12
N ILE A 160 56.04 -6.63 -14.34
CA ILE A 160 54.64 -6.21 -14.55
C ILE A 160 53.72 -7.38 -14.28
N ASP A 161 54.04 -8.57 -14.77
CA ASP A 161 53.25 -9.76 -14.60
C ASP A 161 53.21 -10.15 -13.09
N ASP A 162 54.30 -9.93 -12.35
CA ASP A 162 54.34 -10.07 -10.88
C ASP A 162 53.40 -9.08 -10.16
N VAL A 163 53.34 -7.83 -10.58
CA VAL A 163 52.43 -6.85 -10.03
C VAL A 163 50.98 -7.20 -10.34
N LEU A 164 50.71 -7.62 -11.56
CA LEU A 164 49.39 -8.03 -12.00
C LEU A 164 48.91 -9.31 -11.30
N SER A 165 49.79 -10.30 -11.09
CA SER A 165 49.46 -11.54 -10.37
C SER A 165 49.12 -11.26 -8.91
N ARG A 166 49.95 -10.46 -8.22
CA ARG A 166 49.63 -10.03 -6.83
C ARG A 166 48.32 -9.27 -6.72
N MET A 167 47.99 -8.44 -7.72
CA MET A 167 46.70 -7.77 -7.78
C MET A 167 45.55 -8.76 -7.95
N LEU A 168 45.72 -9.79 -8.80
CA LEU A 168 44.75 -10.87 -8.96
C LEU A 168 44.56 -11.67 -7.66
N ASP A 169 45.66 -12.01 -6.96
CA ASP A 169 45.63 -12.71 -5.68
C ASP A 169 44.85 -11.90 -4.61
N LEU A 170 45.11 -10.59 -4.55
CA LEU A 170 44.39 -9.69 -3.67
C LEU A 170 42.88 -9.63 -4.01
N LEU A 171 42.53 -9.52 -5.31
CA LEU A 171 41.17 -9.54 -5.77
C LEU A 171 40.48 -10.86 -5.47
N ALA A 172 41.17 -11.99 -5.67
CA ALA A 172 40.68 -13.33 -5.37
C ALA A 172 40.43 -13.55 -3.88
N LEU A 173 41.19 -12.90 -2.99
CA LEU A 173 40.98 -12.94 -1.54
C LEU A 173 39.86 -12.00 -1.09
N LEU A 174 39.83 -10.78 -1.61
CA LEU A 174 38.88 -9.75 -1.16
C LEU A 174 37.45 -9.97 -1.69
N LEU A 175 37.31 -10.47 -2.93
CA LEU A 175 36.00 -10.65 -3.56
C LEU A 175 35.06 -11.56 -2.75
N PRO A 176 35.46 -12.78 -2.31
CA PRO A 176 34.59 -13.64 -1.51
C PRO A 176 34.24 -13.01 -0.16
N VAL A 177 35.17 -12.30 0.48
CA VAL A 177 34.89 -11.59 1.74
C VAL A 177 33.82 -10.52 1.54
N LEU A 178 33.93 -9.72 0.47
CA LEU A 178 32.94 -8.71 0.12
C LEU A 178 31.56 -9.33 -0.17
N ILE A 179 31.53 -10.47 -0.88
CA ILE A 179 30.30 -11.19 -1.18
C ILE A 179 29.61 -11.66 0.12
N VAL A 180 30.38 -12.22 1.04
CA VAL A 180 29.84 -12.68 2.35
C VAL A 180 29.33 -11.49 3.17
N CYS A 181 30.08 -10.39 3.23
CA CYS A 181 29.65 -9.17 3.91
C CYS A 181 28.39 -8.56 3.26
N ALA A 182 28.33 -8.53 1.92
CA ALA A 182 27.17 -8.03 1.18
C ALA A 182 25.93 -8.91 1.41
N ALA A 183 26.09 -10.23 1.37
CA ALA A 183 25.01 -11.17 1.64
C ALA A 183 24.50 -11.07 3.08
N GLY A 184 25.40 -11.04 4.06
CA GLY A 184 25.05 -10.89 5.48
C GLY A 184 24.41 -9.53 5.80
N GLY A 185 25.01 -8.45 5.31
CA GLY A 185 24.49 -7.10 5.49
C GLY A 185 23.15 -6.89 4.78
N GLY A 186 23.01 -7.39 3.55
CA GLY A 186 21.75 -7.35 2.81
C GLY A 186 20.64 -8.13 3.50
N TYR A 187 20.93 -9.34 3.97
CA TYR A 187 19.99 -10.15 4.74
C TYR A 187 19.54 -9.43 6.02
N TRP A 188 20.49 -8.91 6.80
CA TRP A 188 20.20 -8.17 8.04
C TRP A 188 19.33 -6.92 7.77
N LEU A 189 19.67 -6.13 6.76
CA LEU A 189 18.95 -4.90 6.40
C LEU A 189 17.50 -5.20 5.99
N VAL A 190 17.30 -6.19 5.10
CA VAL A 190 15.97 -6.58 4.64
C VAL A 190 15.13 -7.15 5.78
N HIS A 191 15.71 -7.99 6.64
CA HIS A 191 14.99 -8.55 7.79
C HIS A 191 14.58 -7.48 8.78
N ARG A 192 15.45 -6.49 9.03
CA ARG A 192 15.14 -5.35 9.89
C ARG A 192 14.05 -4.46 9.29
N ALA A 193 14.10 -4.20 7.98
CA ALA A 193 13.12 -3.36 7.30
C ALA A 193 11.72 -4.00 7.20
N LEU A 194 11.63 -5.34 7.12
CA LEU A 194 10.36 -6.05 7.03
C LEU A 194 9.78 -6.48 8.39
N ARG A 195 10.52 -6.37 9.48
CA ARG A 195 10.05 -6.73 10.83
C ARG A 195 8.73 -6.04 11.23
N PRO A 196 8.50 -4.74 10.94
CA PRO A 196 7.23 -4.10 11.27
C PRO A 196 6.04 -4.73 10.52
N VAL A 197 6.24 -5.19 9.28
CA VAL A 197 5.20 -5.85 8.49
C VAL A 197 4.80 -7.19 9.11
N ASP A 198 5.77 -7.97 9.58
CA ASP A 198 5.51 -9.24 10.26
C ASP A 198 4.71 -9.02 11.56
N LEU A 199 5.05 -7.97 12.33
CA LEU A 199 4.32 -7.59 13.55
C LEU A 199 2.88 -7.17 13.23
N LEU A 200 2.67 -6.38 12.16
CA LEU A 200 1.33 -6.00 11.71
C LEU A 200 0.50 -7.22 11.32
N SER A 201 1.10 -8.17 10.58
CA SER A 201 0.45 -9.42 10.16
C SER A 201 0.05 -10.28 11.36
N GLN A 202 0.96 -10.50 12.31
CA GLN A 202 0.69 -11.29 13.52
C GLN A 202 -0.39 -10.66 14.39
N THR A 203 -0.35 -9.32 14.55
CA THR A 203 -1.37 -8.61 15.33
C THR A 203 -2.73 -8.68 14.63
N ALA A 204 -2.76 -8.56 13.30
CA ALA A 204 -4.00 -8.70 12.52
C ALA A 204 -4.59 -10.12 12.59
N GLU A 205 -3.75 -11.17 12.59
CA GLU A 205 -4.18 -12.56 12.75
C GLU A 205 -4.79 -12.84 14.14
N GLN A 206 -4.31 -12.16 15.19
CA GLN A 206 -4.85 -12.27 16.55
C GLN A 206 -6.15 -11.49 16.75
N MET A 207 -6.51 -10.62 15.79
CA MET A 207 -7.76 -9.88 15.84
C MET A 207 -8.93 -10.80 15.47
N SER A 208 -9.93 -10.83 16.36
CA SER A 208 -11.20 -11.50 16.14
C SER A 208 -12.34 -10.54 16.47
N LEU A 209 -13.56 -10.85 16.05
CA LEU A 209 -14.75 -10.09 16.42
C LEU A 209 -14.99 -9.97 17.93
N GLN A 210 -14.30 -10.84 18.73
CA GLN A 210 -14.36 -10.81 20.20
C GLN A 210 -13.28 -9.91 20.79
N ASN A 211 -12.18 -9.63 20.07
CA ASN A 211 -11.03 -8.89 20.57
C ASN A 211 -10.61 -7.76 19.63
N LEU A 212 -11.54 -6.87 19.28
CA LEU A 212 -11.32 -5.67 18.48
C LEU A 212 -10.65 -4.51 19.26
N THR A 213 -10.25 -4.76 20.53
CA THR A 213 -9.59 -3.75 21.36
C THR A 213 -8.09 -3.60 21.08
N LEU A 214 -7.49 -4.60 20.41
CA LEU A 214 -6.10 -4.54 19.99
C LEU A 214 -5.90 -3.41 18.98
N ARG A 215 -4.80 -2.66 19.15
CA ARG A 215 -4.37 -1.65 18.19
C ARG A 215 -3.08 -2.12 17.53
N LEU A 216 -2.96 -1.85 16.26
CA LEU A 216 -1.72 -2.06 15.53
C LEU A 216 -0.66 -1.07 16.05
N PRO A 217 0.58 -1.51 16.25
CA PRO A 217 1.66 -0.62 16.66
C PRO A 217 1.90 0.43 15.58
N VAL A 218 2.06 1.69 15.98
CA VAL A 218 2.39 2.81 15.11
C VAL A 218 3.78 3.28 15.51
N GLU A 219 4.77 2.98 14.66
CA GLU A 219 6.12 3.54 14.83
C GLU A 219 6.18 4.87 14.06
N PRO A 220 6.59 5.98 14.71
CA PRO A 220 6.67 7.29 14.07
C PRO A 220 7.89 7.35 13.14
N SER A 221 7.76 6.78 11.94
CA SER A 221 8.83 6.70 10.94
C SER A 221 8.67 7.72 9.80
N GLY A 222 7.49 8.36 9.67
CA GLY A 222 7.16 9.27 8.58
C GLY A 222 6.94 8.58 7.22
N ASP A 223 6.97 7.25 7.20
CA ASP A 223 6.91 6.44 5.98
C ASP A 223 5.49 5.95 5.63
N ALA A 224 5.41 5.11 4.59
CA ALA A 224 4.16 4.52 4.14
C ALA A 224 3.56 3.53 5.16
N LEU A 225 4.41 2.88 6.00
CA LEU A 225 3.97 1.90 6.99
C LEU A 225 3.25 2.58 8.17
N GLU A 226 3.73 3.74 8.62
CA GLU A 226 3.04 4.54 9.63
C GLU A 226 1.65 4.93 9.16
N ARG A 227 1.54 5.48 7.93
CA ARG A 227 0.25 5.87 7.35
C ARG A 227 -0.70 4.69 7.21
N LEU A 228 -0.18 3.52 6.81
CA LEU A 228 -0.97 2.28 6.72
C LEU A 228 -1.48 1.85 8.10
N SER A 229 -0.63 1.85 9.12
CA SER A 229 -0.98 1.49 10.51
C SER A 229 -2.07 2.42 11.07
N ILE A 230 -1.96 3.73 10.84
CA ILE A 230 -2.96 4.72 11.24
C ILE A 230 -4.29 4.46 10.51
N SER A 231 -4.26 4.26 9.19
CA SER A 231 -5.47 4.00 8.39
C SER A 231 -6.18 2.72 8.82
N LEU A 232 -5.43 1.64 9.07
CA LEU A 232 -5.96 0.38 9.58
C LEU A 232 -6.55 0.56 10.99
N ASN A 233 -5.88 1.27 11.90
CA ASN A 233 -6.41 1.55 13.23
C ASN A 233 -7.72 2.35 13.18
N ASN A 234 -7.83 3.31 12.26
CA ASN A 234 -9.07 4.07 12.06
C ASN A 234 -10.20 3.18 11.52
N MET A 235 -9.90 2.29 10.58
CA MET A 235 -10.86 1.31 10.06
C MET A 235 -11.32 0.35 11.17
N LEU A 236 -10.40 -0.19 11.97
CA LEU A 236 -10.70 -1.05 13.11
C LEU A 236 -11.55 -0.33 14.17
N GLY A 237 -11.26 0.95 14.40
CA GLY A 237 -12.09 1.80 15.27
C GLY A 237 -13.55 1.86 14.80
N ARG A 238 -13.76 2.18 13.53
CA ARG A 238 -15.12 2.22 12.93
C ARG A 238 -15.81 0.86 13.00
N LEU A 239 -15.09 -0.23 12.70
CA LEU A 239 -15.65 -1.58 12.80
C LEU A 239 -16.07 -1.92 14.23
N ARG A 240 -15.22 -1.61 15.21
CA ARG A 240 -15.52 -1.81 16.63
C ARG A 240 -16.78 -1.07 17.06
N ASP A 241 -16.88 0.22 16.70
CA ASP A 241 -18.01 1.06 17.05
C ASP A 241 -19.30 0.54 16.40
N SER A 242 -19.22 0.06 15.16
CA SER A 242 -20.35 -0.58 14.45
C SER A 242 -20.80 -1.87 15.15
N VAL A 243 -19.87 -2.78 15.49
CA VAL A 243 -20.17 -4.04 16.19
C VAL A 243 -20.76 -3.76 17.58
N GLN A 244 -20.22 -2.78 18.29
CA GLN A 244 -20.73 -2.41 19.62
C GLN A 244 -22.13 -1.84 19.55
N THR A 245 -22.42 -0.99 18.57
CA THR A 245 -23.77 -0.46 18.32
C THR A 245 -24.74 -1.57 17.99
N GLN A 246 -24.35 -2.53 17.14
CA GLN A 246 -25.18 -3.69 16.81
C GLN A 246 -25.44 -4.60 18.01
N ARG A 247 -24.44 -4.83 18.87
CA ARG A 247 -24.62 -5.63 20.11
C ARG A 247 -25.59 -4.95 21.08
N ARG A 248 -25.49 -3.63 21.28
CA ARG A 248 -26.44 -2.88 22.10
C ARG A 248 -27.86 -2.99 21.55
N PHE A 249 -28.02 -2.76 20.25
CA PHE A 249 -29.30 -2.90 19.56
C PHE A 249 -29.95 -4.28 19.79
N LEU A 250 -29.18 -5.37 19.67
CA LEU A 250 -29.71 -6.73 19.92
C LEU A 250 -30.07 -6.96 21.39
N ALA A 251 -29.27 -6.42 22.32
CA ALA A 251 -29.56 -6.50 23.74
C ALA A 251 -30.86 -5.75 24.10
N ASP A 252 -30.97 -4.50 23.63
CA ASP A 252 -32.14 -3.64 23.89
C ASP A 252 -33.42 -4.23 23.27
N ALA A 253 -33.33 -4.72 22.01
CA ALA A 253 -34.44 -5.40 21.35
C ALA A 253 -34.89 -6.64 22.13
N SER A 254 -33.92 -7.43 22.65
CA SER A 254 -34.26 -8.62 23.47
C SER A 254 -34.96 -8.27 24.78
N HIS A 255 -34.57 -7.16 25.41
CA HIS A 255 -35.19 -6.68 26.61
C HIS A 255 -36.63 -6.16 26.35
N GLU A 256 -36.81 -5.36 25.31
CA GLU A 256 -38.11 -4.79 24.94
C GLU A 256 -39.12 -5.84 24.41
N LEU A 257 -38.65 -6.95 23.83
CA LEU A 257 -39.50 -8.08 23.45
C LEU A 257 -39.87 -8.97 24.63
N ARG A 258 -38.99 -9.12 25.64
CA ARG A 258 -39.22 -9.99 26.79
C ARG A 258 -40.35 -9.49 27.68
N THR A 259 -40.44 -8.17 27.89
CA THR A 259 -41.43 -7.55 28.78
C THR A 259 -42.88 -7.85 28.37
N PRO A 260 -43.34 -7.52 27.13
CA PRO A 260 -44.69 -7.83 26.68
C PRO A 260 -44.98 -9.34 26.66
N LEU A 261 -43.98 -10.17 26.25
CA LEU A 261 -44.12 -11.62 26.30
C LEU A 261 -44.37 -12.14 27.73
N THR A 262 -43.75 -11.52 28.73
CA THR A 262 -43.96 -11.88 30.14
C THR A 262 -45.37 -11.50 30.61
N VAL A 263 -45.88 -10.32 30.20
CA VAL A 263 -47.25 -9.87 30.51
C VAL A 263 -48.27 -10.81 29.85
N ILE A 264 -48.16 -11.06 28.54
CA ILE A 264 -49.03 -11.98 27.81
C ILE A 264 -49.05 -13.36 28.48
N LYS A 265 -47.87 -13.89 28.84
CA LYS A 265 -47.78 -15.17 29.53
C LYS A 265 -48.48 -15.15 30.90
N GLY A 266 -48.30 -14.08 31.67
CA GLY A 266 -48.94 -13.90 32.97
C GLY A 266 -50.47 -13.89 32.87
N GLU A 267 -51.02 -13.03 32.00
CA GLU A 267 -52.45 -12.92 31.75
C GLU A 267 -53.08 -14.24 31.30
N LEU A 268 -52.41 -14.96 30.38
CA LEU A 268 -52.85 -16.27 29.90
C LEU A 268 -52.75 -17.34 30.99
N GLN A 269 -51.76 -17.31 31.87
CA GLN A 269 -51.62 -18.24 32.99
C GLN A 269 -52.74 -18.01 34.01
N GLU A 270 -53.07 -16.77 34.34
CA GLU A 270 -54.17 -16.45 35.23
C GLU A 270 -55.52 -16.88 34.67
N LEU A 271 -55.77 -16.67 33.36
CA LEU A 271 -56.97 -17.18 32.67
C LEU A 271 -57.10 -18.71 32.74
N THR A 272 -55.99 -19.45 32.84
CA THR A 272 -55.99 -20.92 32.91
C THR A 272 -56.09 -21.47 34.33
N HIS A 273 -55.75 -20.70 35.37
CA HIS A 273 -55.70 -21.17 36.75
C HIS A 273 -56.94 -20.75 37.57
N GLU A 274 -57.60 -19.64 37.24
CA GLU A 274 -58.76 -19.16 37.94
C GLU A 274 -60.06 -19.82 37.45
N SER A 275 -60.63 -20.79 38.24
CA SER A 275 -61.83 -21.54 37.89
C SER A 275 -63.16 -20.71 38.06
N ARG A 276 -63.12 -19.44 38.43
CA ARG A 276 -64.29 -18.58 38.69
C ARG A 276 -64.15 -17.17 38.11
N LEU A 277 -63.55 -17.02 36.95
CA LEU A 277 -63.57 -15.72 36.28
C LEU A 277 -64.96 -15.41 35.76
N ASN A 278 -65.44 -14.17 36.00
CA ASN A 278 -66.62 -13.69 35.32
C ASN A 278 -66.32 -13.29 33.88
N GLN A 279 -67.33 -13.14 33.05
CA GLN A 279 -67.18 -12.83 31.63
C GLN A 279 -66.52 -11.47 31.38
N ASN A 280 -66.62 -10.52 32.30
CA ASN A 280 -65.95 -9.21 32.17
C ASN A 280 -64.49 -9.30 32.46
N ASP A 281 -64.04 -10.05 33.48
CA ASP A 281 -62.63 -10.26 33.81
C ASP A 281 -61.89 -10.96 32.64
N VAL A 282 -62.52 -11.97 32.01
CA VAL A 282 -61.97 -12.65 30.80
C VAL A 282 -61.84 -11.67 29.66
N ARG A 283 -62.84 -10.80 29.44
CA ARG A 283 -62.78 -9.82 28.32
C ARG A 283 -61.71 -8.76 28.58
N GLU A 284 -61.53 -8.29 29.81
CA GLU A 284 -60.48 -7.34 30.17
C GLU A 284 -59.08 -7.93 29.96
N ARG A 285 -58.83 -9.15 30.45
CA ARG A 285 -57.54 -9.83 30.29
C ARG A 285 -57.20 -10.15 28.82
N VAL A 286 -58.19 -10.61 28.04
CA VAL A 286 -58.02 -10.83 26.61
C VAL A 286 -57.74 -9.50 25.90
N GLY A 287 -58.39 -8.41 26.32
CA GLY A 287 -58.09 -7.06 25.83
C GLY A 287 -56.61 -6.68 26.07
N SER A 288 -56.13 -6.86 27.31
CA SER A 288 -54.73 -6.62 27.69
C SER A 288 -53.75 -7.45 26.85
N VAL A 289 -54.03 -8.74 26.62
CA VAL A 289 -53.21 -9.61 25.76
C VAL A 289 -53.17 -9.09 24.32
N LEU A 290 -54.34 -8.68 23.77
CA LEU A 290 -54.40 -8.14 22.40
C LEU A 290 -53.61 -6.82 22.25
N GLU A 291 -53.64 -5.95 23.24
CA GLU A 291 -52.85 -4.72 23.26
C GLU A 291 -51.35 -5.01 23.27
N GLU A 292 -50.90 -5.98 24.08
CA GLU A 292 -49.48 -6.35 24.10
C GLU A 292 -49.02 -7.08 22.79
N VAL A 293 -49.91 -7.84 22.15
CA VAL A 293 -49.63 -8.42 20.82
C VAL A 293 -49.48 -7.31 19.78
N ALA A 294 -50.37 -6.33 19.73
CA ALA A 294 -50.28 -5.20 18.82
C ALA A 294 -48.97 -4.37 19.05
N ARG A 295 -48.60 -4.22 20.32
CA ARG A 295 -47.32 -3.60 20.69
C ARG A 295 -46.11 -4.38 20.19
N LEU A 296 -46.11 -5.71 20.28
CA LEU A 296 -45.07 -6.59 19.74
C LEU A 296 -44.99 -6.48 18.22
N GLU A 297 -46.14 -6.47 17.52
CA GLU A 297 -46.17 -6.30 16.06
C GLU A 297 -45.55 -4.96 15.64
N HIS A 298 -45.84 -3.89 16.35
CA HIS A 298 -45.26 -2.57 16.10
C HIS A 298 -43.74 -2.55 16.34
N LEU A 299 -43.27 -3.19 17.42
CA LEU A 299 -41.87 -3.37 17.76
C LEU A 299 -41.11 -4.12 16.65
N VAL A 300 -41.60 -5.31 16.25
CA VAL A 300 -40.99 -6.16 15.23
C VAL A 300 -40.94 -5.43 13.88
N SER A 301 -42.05 -4.77 13.51
CA SER A 301 -42.10 -3.97 12.27
C SER A 301 -41.09 -2.83 12.28
N GLY A 302 -40.94 -2.12 13.39
CA GLY A 302 -39.94 -1.06 13.58
C GLY A 302 -38.49 -1.58 13.47
N LEU A 303 -38.22 -2.74 14.08
CA LEU A 303 -36.91 -3.40 14.01
C LEU A 303 -36.57 -3.84 12.57
N LEU A 304 -37.51 -4.39 11.81
CA LEU A 304 -37.33 -4.77 10.41
C LEU A 304 -37.05 -3.56 9.53
N VAL A 305 -37.75 -2.44 9.77
CA VAL A 305 -37.50 -1.18 9.05
C VAL A 305 -36.06 -0.68 9.29
N LEU A 306 -35.64 -0.63 10.56
CA LEU A 306 -34.30 -0.20 10.94
C LEU A 306 -33.24 -1.13 10.35
N SER A 307 -33.44 -2.45 10.40
CA SER A 307 -32.53 -3.44 9.83
C SER A 307 -32.31 -3.26 8.33
N ARG A 308 -33.38 -3.02 7.56
CA ARG A 308 -33.30 -2.77 6.11
C ARG A 308 -32.60 -1.45 5.79
N LEU A 309 -32.91 -0.40 6.55
CA LEU A 309 -32.24 0.90 6.37
C LEU A 309 -30.75 0.84 6.71
N ASP A 310 -30.37 0.11 7.77
CA ASP A 310 -28.96 -0.11 8.15
C ASP A 310 -28.20 -0.95 7.11
N ALA A 311 -28.88 -1.88 6.44
CA ALA A 311 -28.33 -2.66 5.34
C ALA A 311 -28.16 -1.85 4.02
N GLY A 312 -28.58 -0.58 4.01
CA GLY A 312 -28.54 0.25 2.80
C GLY A 312 -29.59 -0.13 1.76
N GLU A 313 -30.59 -0.95 2.14
CA GLU A 313 -31.72 -1.28 1.26
C GLU A 313 -32.65 -0.07 1.10
N THR A 314 -32.14 0.97 0.44
CA THR A 314 -32.89 2.21 0.15
C THR A 314 -33.67 2.14 -1.16
N ARG A 315 -33.70 0.98 -1.84
CA ARG A 315 -34.37 0.79 -3.12
C ARG A 315 -35.87 0.54 -2.92
N GLY A 316 -36.59 1.60 -2.52
CA GLY A 316 -38.03 1.70 -2.72
C GLY A 316 -38.35 2.33 -4.10
N ASP A 317 -39.61 2.39 -4.44
CA ASP A 317 -40.08 3.11 -5.65
C ASP A 317 -39.97 4.62 -5.39
N TRP A 318 -38.81 5.17 -5.67
CA TRP A 318 -38.57 6.61 -5.53
C TRP A 318 -39.34 7.37 -6.60
N MET A 319 -40.10 8.34 -6.16
CA MET A 319 -40.94 9.19 -7.02
C MET A 319 -41.00 10.62 -6.48
N ASP A 320 -41.55 11.53 -7.27
CA ASP A 320 -41.90 12.86 -6.80
C ASP A 320 -43.13 12.77 -5.89
N VAL A 321 -42.98 13.10 -4.61
CA VAL A 321 -44.00 13.02 -3.57
C VAL A 321 -44.30 14.43 -3.05
N ASP A 322 -45.56 14.86 -3.09
CA ASP A 322 -45.96 16.10 -2.45
C ASP A 322 -46.20 15.87 -0.95
N LEU A 323 -45.32 16.43 -0.11
CA LEU A 323 -45.38 16.32 1.34
C LEU A 323 -46.69 16.90 1.91
N ALA A 324 -47.30 17.95 1.30
CA ALA A 324 -48.55 18.52 1.79
C ALA A 324 -49.69 17.53 1.62
N GLN A 325 -49.83 16.89 0.45
CA GLN A 325 -50.83 15.86 0.21
C GLN A 325 -50.63 14.65 1.14
N LEU A 326 -49.38 14.21 1.27
CA LEU A 326 -49.05 13.08 2.14
C LEU A 326 -49.34 13.38 3.62
N ALA A 327 -49.01 14.58 4.10
CA ALA A 327 -49.26 15.02 5.45
C ALA A 327 -50.78 15.14 5.73
N SER A 328 -51.53 15.75 4.81
CA SER A 328 -52.97 15.88 4.93
C SER A 328 -53.68 14.52 4.98
N SER A 329 -53.33 13.61 4.04
CA SER A 329 -53.94 12.27 4.01
C SER A 329 -53.56 11.42 5.24
N THR A 330 -52.35 11.60 5.79
CA THR A 330 -51.90 10.90 7.00
C THR A 330 -52.59 11.46 8.26
N ALA A 331 -52.71 12.79 8.35
CA ALA A 331 -53.42 13.45 9.46
C ALA A 331 -54.89 13.02 9.52
N GLU A 332 -55.58 12.94 8.37
CA GLU A 332 -56.95 12.46 8.30
C GLU A 332 -57.09 11.00 8.80
N GLN A 333 -56.14 10.13 8.47
CA GLN A 333 -56.13 8.75 9.00
C GLN A 333 -55.93 8.68 10.52
N MET A 334 -55.23 9.65 11.09
CA MET A 334 -54.94 9.71 12.54
C MET A 334 -55.96 10.58 13.33
N ARG A 335 -56.94 11.13 12.66
CA ARG A 335 -57.90 12.06 13.22
C ARG A 335 -58.70 11.45 14.38
N LEU A 336 -59.19 10.23 14.24
CA LEU A 336 -59.88 9.51 15.30
C LEU A 336 -59.04 9.40 16.57
N MET A 337 -57.75 9.10 16.43
CA MET A 337 -56.83 8.99 17.55
C MET A 337 -56.60 10.34 18.24
N ALA A 338 -56.60 11.44 17.48
CA ALA A 338 -56.48 12.77 18.04
C ALA A 338 -57.78 13.20 18.74
N GLU A 339 -58.96 12.91 18.15
CA GLU A 339 -60.28 13.16 18.74
C GLU A 339 -60.48 12.39 20.05
N ASP A 340 -60.07 11.11 20.11
CA ASP A 340 -60.12 10.29 21.33
C ASP A 340 -59.26 10.87 22.46
N ARG A 341 -58.27 11.69 22.15
CA ARG A 341 -57.38 12.35 23.13
C ARG A 341 -57.69 13.85 23.31
N ASP A 342 -58.74 14.36 22.67
CA ASP A 342 -59.12 15.76 22.69
C ASP A 342 -57.99 16.69 22.23
N VAL A 343 -57.32 16.32 21.11
CA VAL A 343 -56.21 17.06 20.50
C VAL A 343 -56.66 17.56 19.12
N GLU A 344 -56.51 18.86 18.89
CA GLU A 344 -56.81 19.48 17.58
C GLU A 344 -55.62 19.37 16.62
N ILE A 345 -55.88 19.02 15.33
CA ILE A 345 -54.84 18.97 14.28
C ILE A 345 -55.08 20.13 13.32
N ASP A 346 -54.15 21.10 13.29
CA ASP A 346 -54.16 22.23 12.36
C ASP A 346 -53.33 21.92 11.10
N LEU A 347 -54.01 21.95 9.94
CA LEU A 347 -53.42 21.73 8.61
C LEU A 347 -53.38 23.02 7.78
N SER A 348 -53.72 24.16 8.35
CA SER A 348 -53.83 25.45 7.63
C SER A 348 -52.49 25.93 7.03
N ALA A 349 -51.38 25.48 7.59
CA ALA A 349 -50.02 25.86 7.15
C ALA A 349 -49.40 24.91 6.11
N LEU A 350 -50.14 23.94 5.58
CA LEU A 350 -49.68 23.04 4.54
C LEU A 350 -49.58 23.79 3.19
N LYS A 351 -48.41 23.78 2.59
CA LYS A 351 -48.10 24.30 1.24
C LYS A 351 -47.44 23.18 0.46
N SER A 352 -47.77 23.10 -0.86
CA SER A 352 -47.15 22.11 -1.75
C SER A 352 -45.61 22.14 -1.63
N ALA A 353 -45.05 21.00 -1.36
CA ALA A 353 -43.61 20.81 -1.18
C ALA A 353 -43.21 19.43 -1.71
N VAL A 354 -42.67 19.40 -2.93
CA VAL A 354 -42.32 18.16 -3.62
C VAL A 354 -40.94 17.68 -3.21
N VAL A 355 -40.85 16.39 -2.92
CA VAL A 355 -39.63 15.68 -2.53
C VAL A 355 -39.46 14.45 -3.40
N TRP A 356 -38.25 14.18 -3.84
CA TRP A 356 -37.87 12.93 -4.49
C TRP A 356 -37.56 11.87 -3.43
N GLY A 357 -38.39 10.84 -3.32
CA GLY A 357 -38.23 9.83 -2.28
C GLY A 357 -39.23 8.68 -2.35
N ASP A 358 -39.09 7.74 -1.41
CA ASP A 358 -40.01 6.63 -1.21
C ASP A 358 -41.24 7.13 -0.43
N GLY A 359 -42.40 7.16 -1.08
CA GLY A 359 -43.65 7.66 -0.48
C GLY A 359 -44.06 6.89 0.77
N ALA A 360 -43.84 5.59 0.85
CA ALA A 360 -44.16 4.79 2.04
C ALA A 360 -43.25 5.15 3.22
N ARG A 361 -41.97 5.40 2.96
CA ARG A 361 -41.02 5.83 4.00
C ARG A 361 -41.27 7.26 4.45
N LEU A 362 -41.59 8.16 3.53
CA LEU A 362 -41.95 9.54 3.85
C LEU A 362 -43.24 9.58 4.70
N LYS A 363 -44.24 8.74 4.35
CA LYS A 363 -45.43 8.56 5.19
C LYS A 363 -45.07 8.10 6.60
N GLN A 364 -44.14 7.17 6.75
CA GLN A 364 -43.72 6.66 8.05
C GLN A 364 -43.04 7.75 8.92
N ILE A 365 -42.31 8.72 8.31
CA ILE A 365 -41.82 9.90 9.05
C ILE A 365 -43.03 10.65 9.67
N ILE A 366 -44.03 10.96 8.82
CA ILE A 366 -45.18 11.74 9.26
C ILE A 366 -45.96 11.00 10.37
N VAL A 367 -46.22 9.70 10.17
CA VAL A 367 -46.90 8.87 11.16
C VAL A 367 -46.17 8.90 12.51
N ASN A 368 -44.85 8.66 12.51
CA ASN A 368 -44.09 8.61 13.77
C ASN A 368 -44.02 9.97 14.47
N LEU A 369 -43.88 11.07 13.72
CA LEU A 369 -43.85 12.40 14.33
C LEU A 369 -45.23 12.83 14.84
N LEU A 370 -46.28 12.55 14.06
CA LEU A 370 -47.65 12.91 14.42
C LEU A 370 -48.18 12.06 15.60
N ASP A 371 -47.88 10.74 15.62
CA ASP A 371 -48.20 9.86 16.77
C ASP A 371 -47.55 10.40 18.05
N ASN A 372 -46.29 10.77 18.00
CA ASN A 372 -45.63 11.38 19.16
C ASN A 372 -46.27 12.71 19.56
N ALA A 373 -46.60 13.58 18.62
CA ALA A 373 -47.22 14.86 18.90
C ALA A 373 -48.58 14.67 19.58
N ILE A 374 -49.44 13.78 19.06
CA ILE A 374 -50.78 13.50 19.64
C ILE A 374 -50.65 12.87 21.04
N ARG A 375 -49.72 11.94 21.23
CA ARG A 375 -49.53 11.25 22.53
C ARG A 375 -49.08 12.16 23.65
N PHE A 376 -48.17 13.09 23.34
CA PHE A 376 -47.55 13.94 24.36
C PHE A 376 -48.21 15.31 24.49
N THR A 377 -49.30 15.55 23.75
CA THR A 377 -50.15 16.74 23.91
C THR A 377 -51.28 16.45 24.89
N PRO A 378 -51.45 17.24 25.95
CA PRO A 378 -52.58 17.10 26.86
C PRO A 378 -53.92 17.41 26.16
N PRO A 379 -55.06 16.91 26.72
CA PRO A 379 -56.38 17.25 26.22
C PRO A 379 -56.59 18.78 26.08
N GLY A 380 -57.25 19.21 25.00
CA GLY A 380 -57.43 20.61 24.65
C GLY A 380 -56.22 21.28 24.02
N GLY A 381 -55.14 20.50 23.70
CA GLY A 381 -53.97 21.00 23.00
C GLY A 381 -54.08 20.90 21.50
N GLU A 382 -53.06 21.42 20.80
CA GLU A 382 -53.04 21.55 19.35
C GLU A 382 -51.74 20.95 18.77
N VAL A 383 -51.84 20.30 17.60
CA VAL A 383 -50.75 19.83 16.77
C VAL A 383 -50.82 20.48 15.38
N THR A 384 -49.82 21.26 15.03
CA THR A 384 -49.74 21.98 13.76
C THR A 384 -48.80 21.27 12.78
N LEU A 385 -49.27 20.98 11.56
CA LEU A 385 -48.44 20.49 10.46
C LEU A 385 -48.18 21.61 9.48
N ARG A 386 -46.89 21.80 9.14
CA ARG A 386 -46.44 22.81 8.18
C ARG A 386 -45.54 22.17 7.14
N THR A 387 -45.78 22.51 5.88
CA THR A 387 -44.88 22.20 4.80
C THR A 387 -44.50 23.47 4.02
N ALA A 388 -43.27 23.57 3.58
CA ALA A 388 -42.79 24.69 2.80
C ALA A 388 -41.68 24.21 1.84
N SER A 389 -41.52 24.92 0.73
CA SER A 389 -40.40 24.69 -0.18
C SER A 389 -39.71 26.02 -0.44
N ASP A 390 -38.38 26.00 -0.44
CA ASP A 390 -37.52 27.13 -0.78
C ASP A 390 -36.41 26.71 -1.74
N ASP A 391 -35.47 27.64 -2.01
CA ASP A 391 -34.33 27.37 -2.91
C ASP A 391 -33.36 26.30 -2.37
N SER A 392 -33.38 26.03 -1.06
CA SER A 392 -32.55 25.03 -0.38
C SER A 392 -33.16 23.64 -0.37
N GLY A 393 -34.48 23.53 -0.57
CA GLY A 393 -35.23 22.26 -0.55
C GLY A 393 -36.62 22.36 0.03
N SER A 394 -37.16 21.22 0.48
CA SER A 394 -38.49 21.12 1.06
C SER A 394 -38.41 20.83 2.56
N VAL A 395 -39.32 21.42 3.33
CA VAL A 395 -39.37 21.31 4.79
C VAL A 395 -40.72 20.76 5.22
N LEU A 396 -40.69 19.77 6.09
CA LEU A 396 -41.84 19.30 6.88
C LEU A 396 -41.59 19.67 8.35
N GLU A 397 -42.54 20.32 8.99
CA GLU A 397 -42.50 20.67 10.41
C GLU A 397 -43.78 20.22 11.09
N ILE A 398 -43.63 19.51 12.22
CA ILE A 398 -44.72 19.09 13.06
C ILE A 398 -44.44 19.64 14.46
N SER A 399 -45.39 20.47 14.95
CA SER A 399 -45.26 21.17 16.23
C SER A 399 -46.44 20.83 17.12
N ASP A 400 -46.17 20.59 18.39
CA ASP A 400 -47.18 20.30 19.43
C ASP A 400 -47.15 21.33 20.55
N THR A 401 -48.27 21.49 21.24
CA THR A 401 -48.38 22.29 22.49
C THR A 401 -48.22 21.44 23.74
N GLY A 402 -47.56 20.31 23.65
CA GLY A 402 -47.45 19.27 24.63
C GLY A 402 -46.51 19.55 25.82
N ILE A 403 -46.20 18.50 26.56
CA ILE A 403 -45.35 18.55 27.76
C ILE A 403 -43.93 19.03 27.50
N GLY A 404 -43.48 18.95 26.23
CA GLY A 404 -42.11 19.30 25.83
C GLY A 404 -41.07 18.31 26.35
N ILE A 405 -39.83 18.51 25.91
CA ILE A 405 -38.69 17.64 26.15
C ILE A 405 -37.65 18.37 27.01
N PRO A 406 -37.16 17.76 28.11
CA PRO A 406 -36.07 18.32 28.90
C PRO A 406 -34.79 18.52 28.07
N ALA A 407 -34.04 19.60 28.30
CA ALA A 407 -32.83 19.93 27.55
C ALA A 407 -31.75 18.81 27.61
N ALA A 408 -31.67 18.09 28.72
CA ALA A 408 -30.74 16.97 28.88
C ALA A 408 -31.09 15.76 27.98
N SER A 409 -32.38 15.62 27.59
CA SER A 409 -32.86 14.54 26.75
C SER A 409 -32.74 14.84 25.25
N LEU A 410 -32.67 16.11 24.84
CA LEU A 410 -32.66 16.52 23.43
C LEU A 410 -31.55 15.85 22.59
N PRO A 411 -30.31 15.69 23.07
CA PRO A 411 -29.25 15.01 22.30
C PRO A 411 -29.54 13.54 22.00
N HIS A 412 -30.41 12.91 22.80
CA HIS A 412 -30.66 11.47 22.81
C HIS A 412 -32.03 11.06 22.26
N VAL A 413 -32.93 11.99 21.95
CA VAL A 413 -34.31 11.66 21.51
C VAL A 413 -34.36 10.83 20.23
N PHE A 414 -33.33 10.87 19.40
CA PHE A 414 -33.21 10.08 18.17
C PHE A 414 -32.44 8.77 18.37
N ASP A 415 -31.94 8.49 19.59
CA ASP A 415 -31.28 7.22 19.90
C ASP A 415 -32.31 6.09 19.97
N ARG A 416 -31.92 4.88 19.56
CA ARG A 416 -32.82 3.71 19.56
C ARG A 416 -33.20 3.35 21.00
N PHE A 417 -34.47 3.03 21.23
CA PHE A 417 -35.01 2.66 22.53
C PHE A 417 -34.90 3.77 23.62
N TYR A 418 -34.48 4.98 23.24
CA TYR A 418 -34.36 6.07 24.17
C TYR A 418 -35.74 6.62 24.56
N ARG A 419 -35.94 6.88 25.86
CA ARG A 419 -37.14 7.42 26.45
C ARG A 419 -36.76 8.45 27.51
N ALA A 420 -37.32 9.65 27.43
CA ALA A 420 -37.01 10.74 28.35
C ALA A 420 -37.56 10.49 29.78
N ASP A 421 -38.60 9.66 29.96
CA ASP A 421 -39.21 9.30 31.22
C ASP A 421 -39.73 7.85 31.17
N GLU A 422 -38.99 6.91 31.81
CA GLU A 422 -39.29 5.48 31.77
C GLU A 422 -40.62 5.11 32.47
N ALA A 423 -41.04 5.87 33.49
CA ALA A 423 -42.21 5.55 34.29
C ALA A 423 -43.52 5.89 33.56
N ARG A 424 -43.62 7.10 33.00
CA ARG A 424 -44.80 7.57 32.27
C ARG A 424 -45.01 6.90 30.92
N SER A 425 -43.91 6.57 30.28
CA SER A 425 -43.97 6.02 28.92
C SER A 425 -44.36 4.54 28.87
N ARG A 426 -44.42 3.80 30.00
CA ARG A 426 -44.94 2.42 30.03
C ARG A 426 -46.47 2.38 29.88
N GLU A 427 -47.15 3.34 30.41
CA GLU A 427 -48.61 3.48 30.26
C GLU A 427 -49.01 3.91 28.85
N ASP A 428 -48.16 4.71 28.16
CA ASP A 428 -48.41 5.21 26.79
C ASP A 428 -47.92 4.27 25.67
N GLY A 429 -47.29 3.12 25.97
CA GLY A 429 -47.07 2.03 25.01
C GLY A 429 -45.98 2.25 23.94
N GLY A 430 -45.16 3.31 24.01
CA GLY A 430 -44.15 3.59 22.98
C GLY A 430 -42.83 2.81 23.18
N ALA A 431 -42.34 2.13 22.14
CA ALA A 431 -41.11 1.32 22.14
C ALA A 431 -39.79 2.13 22.06
N GLY A 432 -39.83 3.46 21.94
CA GLY A 432 -38.64 4.29 21.76
C GLY A 432 -37.96 4.14 20.39
N LEU A 433 -38.65 3.56 19.40
CA LEU A 433 -38.13 3.35 18.05
C LEU A 433 -38.57 4.42 17.04
N GLY A 434 -39.70 5.10 17.27
CA GLY A 434 -40.31 6.01 16.29
C GLY A 434 -39.38 7.12 15.80
N LEU A 435 -38.75 7.87 16.71
CA LEU A 435 -37.82 8.93 16.34
C LEU A 435 -36.51 8.41 15.72
N SER A 436 -36.03 7.25 16.13
CA SER A 436 -34.85 6.62 15.52
C SER A 436 -35.15 6.14 14.10
N ILE A 437 -36.38 5.68 13.81
CA ILE A 437 -36.85 5.37 12.45
C ILE A 437 -36.90 6.64 11.61
N VAL A 438 -37.43 7.75 12.15
CA VAL A 438 -37.44 9.05 11.45
C VAL A 438 -36.03 9.45 11.04
N ARG A 439 -35.08 9.41 11.97
CA ARG A 439 -33.66 9.74 11.68
C ARG A 439 -33.04 8.84 10.62
N SER A 440 -33.31 7.53 10.71
CA SER A 440 -32.78 6.56 9.72
C SER A 440 -33.37 6.80 8.33
N ILE A 441 -34.68 7.07 8.21
CA ILE A 441 -35.33 7.40 6.93
C ILE A 441 -34.80 8.75 6.41
N CYS A 442 -34.65 9.77 7.25
CA CYS A 442 -34.05 11.04 6.85
C CYS A 442 -32.65 10.85 6.28
N THR A 443 -31.80 10.10 6.98
CA THR A 443 -30.45 9.77 6.51
C THR A 443 -30.47 9.08 5.15
N ALA A 444 -31.36 8.11 4.94
CA ALA A 444 -31.52 7.39 3.67
C ALA A 444 -31.99 8.30 2.52
N HIS A 445 -32.69 9.39 2.82
CA HIS A 445 -33.16 10.38 1.86
C HIS A 445 -32.22 11.60 1.75
N GLY A 446 -31.06 11.60 2.44
CA GLY A 446 -30.17 12.75 2.51
C GLY A 446 -30.78 13.97 3.19
N ALA A 447 -31.82 13.76 4.01
CA ALA A 447 -32.52 14.79 4.75
C ALA A 447 -31.95 14.96 6.15
N GLU A 448 -32.13 16.15 6.71
CA GLU A 448 -31.76 16.47 8.10
C GLU A 448 -33.01 16.59 8.95
N VAL A 449 -32.93 16.08 10.19
CA VAL A 449 -34.00 16.21 11.18
C VAL A 449 -33.48 16.93 12.41
N ASP A 450 -34.20 17.99 12.82
CA ASP A 450 -33.95 18.80 14.01
C ASP A 450 -35.15 18.80 14.96
N VAL A 451 -34.91 19.06 16.26
CA VAL A 451 -35.92 19.20 17.27
C VAL A 451 -35.67 20.46 18.10
N GLN A 452 -36.71 21.24 18.28
CA GLN A 452 -36.75 22.36 19.22
C GLN A 452 -37.86 22.10 20.23
N SER A 453 -37.54 22.10 21.53
CA SER A 453 -38.50 21.85 22.56
C SER A 453 -38.15 22.58 23.86
N ARG A 454 -39.17 22.91 24.61
CA ARG A 454 -39.05 23.45 25.99
C ARG A 454 -40.11 22.78 26.88
N PRO A 455 -39.74 22.37 28.10
CA PRO A 455 -40.69 21.80 29.03
C PRO A 455 -41.93 22.70 29.19
N ARG A 456 -43.10 22.07 29.09
CA ARG A 456 -44.45 22.71 29.17
C ARG A 456 -44.73 23.75 28.06
N ARG A 457 -43.98 23.73 26.96
CA ARG A 457 -44.24 24.61 25.81
C ARG A 457 -44.33 23.84 24.50
N GLY A 458 -44.34 22.52 24.59
CA GLY A 458 -44.38 21.65 23.42
C GLY A 458 -43.05 21.44 22.74
N SER A 459 -43.10 20.75 21.60
CA SER A 459 -41.95 20.42 20.76
C SER A 459 -42.25 20.73 19.29
N SER A 460 -41.22 21.04 18.53
CA SER A 460 -41.29 21.19 17.07
C SER A 460 -40.19 20.34 16.43
N PHE A 461 -40.62 19.37 15.65
CA PHE A 461 -39.74 18.52 14.84
C PHE A 461 -39.74 19.03 13.42
N ARG A 462 -38.53 19.30 12.87
CA ARG A 462 -38.37 19.83 11.53
C ARG A 462 -37.51 18.89 10.72
N VAL A 463 -38.04 18.43 9.57
CA VAL A 463 -37.32 17.61 8.58
C VAL A 463 -37.08 18.44 7.33
N ARG A 464 -35.81 18.59 6.93
CA ARG A 464 -35.38 19.33 5.75
C ARG A 464 -34.87 18.36 4.69
N PHE A 465 -35.52 18.31 3.55
CA PHE A 465 -35.14 17.50 2.39
C PHE A 465 -34.37 18.36 1.41
N PRO A 466 -33.20 17.89 0.92
CA PRO A 466 -32.43 18.63 -0.07
C PRO A 466 -33.13 18.67 -1.43
N ARG A 467 -32.81 19.66 -2.25
CA ARG A 467 -33.32 19.76 -3.61
C ARG A 467 -32.84 18.58 -4.48
N ARG A 468 -33.67 18.08 -5.39
CA ARG A 468 -33.39 16.90 -6.26
C ARG A 468 -32.02 16.93 -6.94
N SER A 469 -31.51 18.11 -7.36
CA SER A 469 -30.20 18.26 -7.98
C SER A 469 -29.02 17.82 -7.09
N ILE A 470 -29.18 17.90 -5.77
CA ILE A 470 -28.14 17.54 -4.80
C ILE A 470 -28.17 16.03 -4.52
N ILE A 471 -29.36 15.42 -4.52
CA ILE A 471 -29.52 13.97 -4.31
C ILE A 471 -28.95 13.17 -5.49
N ALA A 472 -29.20 13.62 -6.73
CA ALA A 472 -28.67 12.94 -7.92
C ALA A 472 -27.13 12.86 -7.92
N ALA A 473 -26.46 13.91 -7.45
CA ALA A 473 -25.00 13.93 -7.35
C ALA A 473 -24.44 12.99 -6.24
N THR A 474 -25.25 12.68 -5.23
CA THR A 474 -24.81 11.85 -4.08
C THR A 474 -25.17 10.36 -4.27
N VAL A 475 -26.26 10.07 -5.00
CA VAL A 475 -26.73 8.69 -5.27
C VAL A 475 -25.99 8.07 -6.46
N ASP A 476 -25.57 8.88 -7.46
CA ASP A 476 -24.74 8.44 -8.58
C ASP A 476 -23.23 8.40 -8.26
N ALA A 477 -22.80 8.90 -7.12
CA ALA A 477 -21.43 8.66 -6.67
C ALA A 477 -21.30 7.17 -6.29
N PRO A 478 -20.50 6.37 -7.02
CA PRO A 478 -20.33 4.96 -6.67
C PRO A 478 -19.81 4.89 -5.24
N HIS A 479 -20.52 4.15 -4.39
CA HIS A 479 -20.06 3.85 -3.04
C HIS A 479 -18.62 3.34 -3.15
N PRO A 480 -17.66 3.80 -2.35
CA PRO A 480 -16.26 3.36 -2.44
C PRO A 480 -16.08 1.84 -2.25
N SER A 481 -17.14 1.11 -1.83
CA SER A 481 -17.19 -0.35 -1.79
C SER A 481 -17.41 -1.02 -3.16
N ASP A 482 -18.03 -0.36 -4.13
CA ASP A 482 -18.36 -1.01 -5.42
C ASP A 482 -17.20 -0.98 -6.43
N SER A 483 -16.25 -0.04 -6.29
CA SER A 483 -15.09 0.04 -7.18
C SER A 483 -14.00 -1.01 -6.85
N ILE A 484 -14.03 -1.63 -5.66
CA ILE A 484 -13.05 -2.65 -5.25
C ILE A 484 -13.58 -4.07 -5.52
N ALA A 485 -14.90 -4.27 -5.52
CA ALA A 485 -15.49 -5.60 -5.70
C ALA A 485 -15.51 -6.05 -7.17
N SER A 486 -15.79 -5.16 -8.14
CA SER A 486 -15.91 -5.59 -9.54
C SER A 486 -14.57 -5.88 -10.22
N SER A 487 -13.50 -5.15 -9.86
CA SER A 487 -12.18 -5.37 -10.47
C SER A 487 -11.41 -6.57 -9.91
N THR A 488 -11.78 -7.06 -8.72
CA THR A 488 -11.08 -8.18 -8.04
C THR A 488 -11.79 -9.51 -8.31
N VAL A 489 -13.11 -9.52 -8.43
CA VAL A 489 -13.90 -10.74 -8.71
C VAL A 489 -13.72 -11.17 -10.15
N ASP A 490 -13.73 -10.26 -11.13
CA ASP A 490 -13.51 -10.59 -12.54
C ASP A 490 -12.09 -11.10 -12.82
N ARG A 491 -11.08 -10.65 -12.06
CA ARG A 491 -9.72 -11.22 -12.15
C ARG A 491 -9.56 -12.56 -11.45
N PHE A 492 -10.41 -12.88 -10.48
CA PHE A 492 -10.36 -14.18 -9.78
C PHE A 492 -11.10 -15.27 -10.55
N VAL A 493 -12.25 -14.95 -11.17
CA VAL A 493 -13.03 -15.86 -12.00
C VAL A 493 -12.28 -16.22 -13.27
N ALA A 494 -11.62 -15.28 -13.94
CA ALA A 494 -10.79 -15.53 -15.13
C ALA A 494 -9.53 -16.37 -14.84
N ARG A 495 -9.11 -16.54 -13.58
CA ARG A 495 -7.93 -17.32 -13.19
C ARG A 495 -8.26 -18.73 -12.68
N VAL A 496 -9.52 -19.01 -12.37
CA VAL A 496 -9.98 -20.33 -11.91
C VAL A 496 -10.43 -21.21 -13.09
N GLU A 497 -10.87 -20.63 -14.20
CA GLU A 497 -11.27 -21.40 -15.41
C GLU A 497 -10.10 -22.02 -16.21
N VAL A 498 -8.85 -21.63 -15.94
CA VAL A 498 -7.66 -22.14 -16.66
C VAL A 498 -7.00 -23.34 -15.95
N ALA A 499 -7.49 -23.80 -14.80
CA ALA A 499 -6.81 -24.81 -13.97
C ALA A 499 -7.55 -26.16 -13.80
N ILE A 500 -8.48 -26.51 -14.68
CA ILE A 500 -9.09 -27.85 -14.65
C ILE A 500 -8.67 -28.62 -15.91
N PRO A 501 -7.75 -29.58 -15.83
CA PRO A 501 -7.50 -30.47 -16.96
C PRO A 501 -8.66 -31.46 -17.09
N ALA A 502 -9.22 -31.55 -18.29
CA ALA A 502 -10.22 -32.54 -18.68
C ALA A 502 -9.68 -33.95 -18.47
N THR A 503 -10.20 -34.66 -17.49
CA THR A 503 -10.02 -36.11 -17.36
C THR A 503 -11.21 -36.84 -17.96
N ALA A 504 -10.89 -37.55 -19.00
CA ALA A 504 -11.54 -38.58 -19.79
C ALA A 504 -12.85 -39.17 -19.24
N ALA A 505 -13.86 -39.08 -20.09
CA ALA A 505 -15.06 -39.89 -20.07
C ALA A 505 -14.71 -41.36 -20.40
N GLY A 506 -14.83 -42.24 -19.42
CA GLY A 506 -14.80 -43.68 -19.61
C GLY A 506 -16.20 -44.21 -19.94
N SER A 507 -16.34 -44.81 -21.08
CA SER A 507 -17.54 -45.50 -21.55
C SER A 507 -17.90 -46.75 -20.70
N PRO A 508 -19.18 -47.11 -20.52
CA PRO A 508 -19.54 -48.33 -19.84
C PRO A 508 -19.51 -49.53 -20.80
N GLN A 509 -18.67 -50.49 -20.51
CA GLN A 509 -18.70 -51.80 -21.12
C GLN A 509 -19.86 -52.63 -20.55
N LYS A 510 -20.72 -53.12 -21.46
CA LYS A 510 -21.66 -54.24 -21.22
C LYS A 510 -20.87 -55.53 -20.97
N GLY A 511 -21.06 -56.16 -19.83
CA GLY A 511 -20.64 -57.54 -19.53
C GLY A 511 -21.84 -58.45 -19.48
N ARG A 512 -21.86 -59.46 -20.38
CA ARG A 512 -22.66 -60.65 -20.28
C ARG A 512 -21.89 -61.66 -19.42
N GLY A 513 -22.62 -62.41 -18.64
CA GLY A 513 -22.17 -63.63 -17.97
C GLY A 513 -22.94 -63.81 -16.67
#